data_ea50c20ac1ce109adb605afc16af388d
#
_entry.id   ea50c20ac1ce109adb605afc16af388d
#
_cell.length_a   1.000
_cell.length_b   1.000
_cell.length_c   1.000
_cell.angle_alpha   90.00
_cell.angle_beta   90.00
_cell.angle_gamma   90.00
#
_symmetry.space_group_name_H-M   'P 1'
#
loop_
_entity.id
_entity.type
_entity.pdbx_description
1 polymer ?
#
loop_
_entity_poly.entity_id
_entity_poly.type
_entity_poly.pdbx_seq_one_letter_code
_entity_poly.pdbx_strand_id
1 'polypeptide(L)'
;TLHLVLRLRGGHCQVPCGIFDDPKLVSDIMEAIATIRKAMVQIGELSATLNALNINQMTRWVNTKEEHATKIVSLVSEYCLCQRVKPSADPKSPFKSEADYIAALGSHHNVMLAAVKCKQTVDPANADALESAAKEMGKMYMPA
;
A
#
# COMPACT_ATOMS: atom_id res chain seq x y z
N THR A 1 14.33 -16.41 5.78
CA THR A 1 13.84 -15.43 4.80
C THR A 1 12.86 -16.14 3.87
N LEU A 2 11.57 -16.06 4.18
CA LEU A 2 10.54 -16.77 3.45
C LEU A 2 10.24 -16.01 2.15
N HIS A 3 10.79 -16.46 1.03
CA HIS A 3 10.38 -16.03 -0.30
C HIS A 3 9.16 -16.87 -0.70
N LEU A 4 8.00 -16.49 -0.20
CA LEU A 4 6.76 -17.14 -0.59
C LEU A 4 6.18 -16.40 -1.80
N VAL A 5 6.39 -16.98 -2.98
CA VAL A 5 5.74 -16.50 -4.20
C VAL A 5 4.31 -17.01 -4.20
N LEU A 6 3.36 -16.10 -4.12
CA LEU A 6 1.94 -16.39 -4.26
C LEU A 6 1.62 -16.80 -5.71
N ARG A 7 1.92 -18.06 -6.07
CA ARG A 7 1.42 -18.65 -7.31
C ARG A 7 0.00 -19.15 -7.08
N LEU A 8 -0.98 -18.29 -7.26
CA LEU A 8 -2.37 -18.71 -7.28
C LEU A 8 -2.81 -19.02 -8.72
N ARG A 9 -2.85 -20.30 -9.05
CA ARG A 9 -3.65 -20.80 -10.15
C ARG A 9 -5.07 -21.01 -9.59
N GLY A 10 -5.96 -20.06 -9.79
CA GLY A 10 -7.34 -20.19 -9.35
C GLY A 10 -8.04 -18.84 -9.39
N GLY A 11 -9.36 -18.85 -9.59
CA GLY A 11 -10.15 -17.64 -9.72
C GLY A 11 -10.02 -16.69 -8.54
N HIS A 12 -9.96 -15.40 -8.85
CA HIS A 12 -10.00 -14.31 -7.89
C HIS A 12 -11.44 -14.04 -7.45
N CYS A 13 -11.61 -13.44 -6.26
CA CYS A 13 -12.91 -13.01 -5.76
C CYS A 13 -13.40 -11.70 -6.39
N GLN A 14 -12.56 -11.02 -7.16
CA GLN A 14 -12.88 -9.80 -7.89
C GLN A 14 -13.05 -10.03 -9.39
N VAL A 15 -13.82 -9.18 -10.03
CA VAL A 15 -14.00 -9.17 -11.49
C VAL A 15 -13.20 -8.01 -12.08
N PRO A 16 -12.39 -8.23 -13.12
CA PRO A 16 -12.15 -9.46 -13.88
C PRO A 16 -11.24 -10.45 -13.14
N CYS A 17 -11.60 -11.73 -13.21
CA CYS A 17 -10.88 -12.81 -12.52
C CYS A 17 -9.70 -13.32 -13.37
N GLY A 18 -8.53 -13.52 -12.73
CA GLY A 18 -7.35 -14.09 -13.39
C GLY A 18 -6.55 -13.11 -14.27
N ILE A 19 -6.88 -11.83 -14.28
CA ILE A 19 -6.21 -10.78 -15.08
C ILE A 19 -5.24 -9.94 -14.23
N PHE A 20 -5.40 -9.94 -12.91
CA PHE A 20 -4.57 -9.11 -12.03
C PHE A 20 -3.10 -9.57 -12.02
N ASP A 21 -2.22 -8.57 -12.08
CA ASP A 21 -0.76 -8.72 -12.01
C ASP A 21 -0.28 -8.23 -10.64
N ASP A 22 0.13 -9.14 -9.78
CA ASP A 22 0.60 -8.83 -8.43
C ASP A 22 1.80 -7.87 -8.42
N PRO A 23 2.87 -8.06 -9.24
CA PRO A 23 3.97 -7.12 -9.35
C PRO A 23 3.53 -5.72 -9.77
N LYS A 24 2.56 -5.62 -10.70
CA LYS A 24 2.01 -4.33 -11.12
C LYS A 24 1.33 -3.60 -9.96
N LEU A 25 0.56 -4.31 -9.14
CA LEU A 25 -0.13 -3.72 -7.99
C LEU A 25 0.86 -3.22 -6.94
N VAL A 26 1.98 -3.94 -6.71
CA VAL A 26 3.07 -3.45 -5.86
C VAL A 26 3.70 -2.19 -6.45
N SER A 27 3.93 -2.16 -7.75
CA SER A 27 4.43 -0.97 -8.46
C SER A 27 3.48 0.22 -8.31
N ASP A 28 2.17 0.01 -8.43
CA ASP A 28 1.15 1.04 -8.24
C ASP A 28 1.17 1.60 -6.81
N ILE A 29 1.40 0.75 -5.80
CA ILE A 29 1.57 1.17 -4.41
C ILE A 29 2.83 2.05 -4.27
N MET A 30 3.95 1.64 -4.85
CA MET A 30 5.20 2.41 -4.78
C MET A 30 5.07 3.78 -5.46
N GLU A 31 4.39 3.86 -6.60
CA GLU A 31 4.08 5.12 -7.28
C GLU A 31 3.19 6.02 -6.41
N ALA A 32 2.18 5.46 -5.76
CA ALA A 32 1.33 6.19 -4.83
C ALA A 32 2.12 6.76 -3.65
N ILE A 33 3.07 6.00 -3.10
CA ILE A 33 3.96 6.45 -2.02
C ILE A 33 4.84 7.63 -2.47
N ALA A 34 5.42 7.54 -3.66
CA ALA A 34 6.22 8.62 -4.23
C ALA A 34 5.38 9.90 -4.41
N THR A 35 4.12 9.75 -4.83
CA THR A 35 3.18 10.86 -4.97
C THR A 35 2.83 11.47 -3.60
N ILE A 36 2.59 10.67 -2.58
CA ILE A 36 2.35 11.13 -1.20
C ILE A 36 3.55 11.93 -0.68
N ARG A 37 4.77 11.40 -0.85
CA ARG A 37 6.00 12.10 -0.45
C ARG A 37 6.13 13.45 -1.12
N LYS A 38 5.91 13.51 -2.44
CA LYS A 38 5.94 14.76 -3.18
C LYS A 38 4.89 15.76 -2.69
N ALA A 39 3.69 15.28 -2.40
CA ALA A 39 2.62 16.13 -1.86
C ALA A 39 3.01 16.74 -0.52
N MET A 40 3.60 15.97 0.40
CA MET A 40 4.09 16.47 1.69
C MET A 40 5.12 17.59 1.52
N VAL A 41 6.09 17.39 0.63
CA VAL A 41 7.13 18.42 0.33
C VAL A 41 6.47 19.67 -0.24
N GLN A 42 5.58 19.54 -1.21
CA GLN A 42 4.91 20.68 -1.85
C GLN A 42 4.02 21.46 -0.86
N ILE A 43 3.33 20.78 0.04
CA ILE A 43 2.55 21.44 1.08
C ILE A 43 3.46 22.26 1.99
N GLY A 44 4.61 21.70 2.39
CA GLY A 44 5.60 22.38 3.21
C GLY A 44 6.17 23.64 2.52
N GLU A 45 6.57 23.53 1.26
CA GLU A 45 7.10 24.66 0.49
C GLU A 45 6.07 25.77 0.28
N LEU A 46 4.85 25.42 -0.12
CA LEU A 46 3.78 26.38 -0.38
C LEU A 46 3.28 27.08 0.89
N SER A 47 3.38 26.42 2.04
CA SER A 47 2.95 26.97 3.34
C SER A 47 3.85 28.12 3.84
N ALA A 48 5.05 28.26 3.28
CA ALA A 48 5.98 29.33 3.66
C ALA A 48 5.43 30.74 3.35
N THR A 49 4.57 30.87 2.35
CA THR A 49 3.90 32.13 1.98
C THR A 49 2.43 31.88 1.72
N LEU A 50 1.58 32.36 2.63
CA LEU A 50 0.12 32.19 2.50
C LEU A 50 -0.48 33.30 1.63
N ASN A 51 -0.98 32.90 0.47
CA ASN A 51 -1.78 33.71 -0.44
C ASN A 51 -2.82 32.85 -1.14
N ALA A 52 -3.73 33.46 -1.88
CA ALA A 52 -4.84 32.72 -2.51
C ALA A 52 -4.36 31.61 -3.45
N LEU A 53 -3.30 31.86 -4.24
CA LEU A 53 -2.75 30.87 -5.14
C LEU A 53 -2.12 29.69 -4.39
N ASN A 54 -1.30 29.96 -3.39
CA ASN A 54 -0.65 28.90 -2.59
C ASN A 54 -1.66 28.08 -1.78
N ILE A 55 -2.69 28.71 -1.22
CA ILE A 55 -3.78 28.00 -0.55
C ILE A 55 -4.50 27.08 -1.53
N ASN A 56 -4.82 27.55 -2.74
CA ASN A 56 -5.43 26.72 -3.78
C ASN A 56 -4.54 25.52 -4.14
N GLN A 57 -3.25 25.72 -4.34
CA GLN A 57 -2.32 24.64 -4.69
C GLN A 57 -2.08 23.68 -3.54
N MET A 58 -1.97 24.17 -2.29
CA MET A 58 -1.89 23.30 -1.11
C MET A 58 -3.11 22.41 -0.98
N THR A 59 -4.31 22.95 -1.21
CA THR A 59 -5.56 22.17 -1.17
C THR A 59 -5.52 21.02 -2.18
N ARG A 60 -5.03 21.25 -3.38
CA ARG A 60 -4.87 20.20 -4.41
C ARG A 60 -3.88 19.12 -3.97
N TRP A 61 -2.76 19.51 -3.39
CA TRP A 61 -1.76 18.55 -2.89
C TRP A 61 -2.27 17.77 -1.67
N VAL A 62 -3.03 18.41 -0.77
CA VAL A 62 -3.69 17.72 0.36
C VAL A 62 -4.65 16.65 -0.17
N ASN A 63 -5.50 16.98 -1.14
CA ASN A 63 -6.42 16.02 -1.75
C ASN A 63 -5.68 14.87 -2.42
N THR A 64 -4.61 15.16 -3.15
CA THR A 64 -3.76 14.14 -3.78
C THR A 64 -3.17 13.19 -2.74
N LYS A 65 -2.64 13.71 -1.63
CA LYS A 65 -2.10 12.92 -0.53
C LYS A 65 -3.16 11.99 0.07
N GLU A 66 -4.35 12.51 0.37
CA GLU A 66 -5.47 11.75 0.90
C GLU A 66 -5.92 10.63 -0.05
N GLU A 67 -6.11 10.93 -1.32
CA GLU A 67 -6.56 9.98 -2.32
C GLU A 67 -5.57 8.84 -2.54
N HIS A 68 -4.27 9.14 -2.62
CA HIS A 68 -3.24 8.11 -2.83
C HIS A 68 -3.04 7.23 -1.60
N ALA A 69 -3.14 7.78 -0.39
CA ALA A 69 -3.13 6.97 0.83
C ALA A 69 -4.37 6.06 0.91
N THR A 70 -5.55 6.56 0.54
CA THR A 70 -6.78 5.76 0.43
C THR A 70 -6.63 4.64 -0.60
N LYS A 71 -6.03 4.93 -1.77
CA LYS A 71 -5.77 3.93 -2.81
C LYS A 71 -4.92 2.78 -2.27
N ILE A 72 -3.88 3.08 -1.49
CA ILE A 72 -3.02 2.05 -0.88
C ILE A 72 -3.83 1.18 0.08
N VAL A 73 -4.61 1.78 0.98
CA VAL A 73 -5.46 1.05 1.94
C VAL A 73 -6.44 0.14 1.20
N SER A 74 -7.09 0.64 0.14
CA SER A 74 -8.03 -0.14 -0.65
C SER A 74 -7.35 -1.31 -1.38
N LEU A 75 -6.20 -1.11 -2.00
CA LEU A 75 -5.45 -2.19 -2.64
C LEU A 75 -5.03 -3.28 -1.65
N VAL A 76 -4.53 -2.88 -0.49
CA VAL A 76 -4.11 -3.85 0.53
C VAL A 76 -5.30 -4.61 1.11
N SER A 77 -6.41 -3.95 1.42
CA SER A 77 -7.58 -4.60 2.01
C SER A 77 -8.37 -5.44 1.00
N GLU A 78 -8.71 -4.88 -0.13
CA GLU A 78 -9.64 -5.50 -1.09
C GLU A 78 -8.95 -6.54 -1.97
N TYR A 79 -7.72 -6.29 -2.39
CA TYR A 79 -6.98 -7.23 -3.21
C TYR A 79 -6.08 -8.15 -2.37
N CYS A 80 -5.14 -7.61 -1.61
CA CYS A 80 -4.16 -8.43 -0.91
C CYS A 80 -4.82 -9.28 0.18
N LEU A 81 -5.49 -8.66 1.15
CA LEU A 81 -6.08 -9.36 2.28
C LEU A 81 -7.26 -10.22 1.87
N CYS A 82 -8.19 -9.71 1.07
CA CYS A 82 -9.39 -10.46 0.72
C CYS A 82 -9.12 -11.62 -0.24
N GLN A 83 -8.14 -11.50 -1.13
CA GLN A 83 -7.94 -12.49 -2.18
C GLN A 83 -6.67 -13.33 -2.05
N ARG A 84 -5.59 -12.76 -1.53
CA ARG A 84 -4.27 -13.40 -1.50
C ARG A 84 -3.91 -13.98 -0.16
N VAL A 85 -4.30 -13.34 0.93
CA VAL A 85 -3.96 -13.78 2.29
C VAL A 85 -5.09 -14.65 2.83
N LYS A 86 -4.85 -15.97 2.90
CA LYS A 86 -5.83 -16.96 3.36
C LYS A 86 -5.27 -17.73 4.56
N PRO A 87 -6.14 -18.12 5.52
CA PRO A 87 -5.72 -18.95 6.67
C PRO A 87 -4.96 -20.20 6.21
N SER A 88 -3.99 -20.64 7.00
CA SER A 88 -3.14 -21.80 6.66
C SER A 88 -3.91 -23.10 6.43
N ALA A 89 -5.08 -23.24 7.06
CA ALA A 89 -5.97 -24.37 6.86
C ALA A 89 -6.76 -24.34 5.54
N ASP A 90 -6.81 -23.22 4.84
CA ASP A 90 -7.48 -23.13 3.54
C ASP A 90 -6.66 -23.90 2.48
N PRO A 91 -7.27 -24.79 1.68
CA PRO A 91 -6.55 -25.52 0.64
C PRO A 91 -5.88 -24.63 -0.42
N LYS A 92 -6.33 -23.39 -0.55
CA LYS A 92 -5.77 -22.38 -1.47
C LYS A 92 -4.79 -21.44 -0.78
N SER A 93 -4.48 -21.68 0.49
CA SER A 93 -3.53 -20.82 1.24
C SER A 93 -2.12 -20.96 0.67
N PRO A 94 -1.39 -19.84 0.49
CA PRO A 94 0.03 -19.88 0.19
C PRO A 94 0.89 -20.16 1.43
N PHE A 95 0.31 -20.11 2.63
CA PHE A 95 1.03 -20.24 3.90
C PHE A 95 1.02 -21.68 4.39
N LYS A 96 2.21 -22.18 4.81
CA LYS A 96 2.37 -23.54 5.32
C LYS A 96 2.11 -23.66 6.83
N SER A 97 2.10 -22.53 7.54
CA SER A 97 1.90 -22.50 8.99
C SER A 97 1.00 -21.32 9.38
N GLU A 98 0.36 -21.45 10.55
CA GLU A 98 -0.42 -20.38 11.14
C GLU A 98 0.47 -19.16 11.48
N ALA A 99 1.71 -19.39 11.91
CA ALA A 99 2.67 -18.33 12.20
C ALA A 99 2.98 -17.49 10.95
N ASP A 100 3.15 -18.12 9.78
CA ASP A 100 3.39 -17.41 8.52
C ASP A 100 2.15 -16.60 8.09
N TYR A 101 0.97 -17.15 8.27
CA TYR A 101 -0.29 -16.43 7.99
C TYR A 101 -0.44 -15.20 8.89
N ILE A 102 -0.19 -15.34 10.19
CA ILE A 102 -0.25 -14.22 11.14
C ILE A 102 0.79 -13.16 10.82
N ALA A 103 2.01 -13.55 10.46
CA ALA A 103 3.06 -12.63 10.03
C ALA A 103 2.66 -11.85 8.78
N ALA A 104 2.02 -12.52 7.83
CA ALA A 104 1.49 -11.86 6.63
C ALA A 104 0.39 -10.85 6.97
N LEU A 105 -0.57 -11.20 7.83
CA LEU A 105 -1.59 -10.26 8.31
C LEU A 105 -0.96 -9.01 8.93
N GLY A 106 0.03 -9.19 9.80
CA GLY A 106 0.76 -8.10 10.44
C GLY A 106 1.47 -7.19 9.44
N SER A 107 2.14 -7.77 8.45
CA SER A 107 2.83 -7.02 7.39
C SER A 107 1.86 -6.15 6.57
N HIS A 108 0.72 -6.69 6.18
CA HIS A 108 -0.31 -5.95 5.45
C HIS A 108 -0.94 -4.84 6.31
N HIS A 109 -1.25 -5.14 7.57
CA HIS A 109 -1.79 -4.16 8.51
C HIS A 109 -0.83 -3.00 8.73
N ASN A 110 0.47 -3.27 8.85
CA ASN A 110 1.49 -2.23 8.98
C ASN A 110 1.47 -1.23 7.81
N VAL A 111 1.31 -1.70 6.58
CA VAL A 111 1.16 -0.82 5.41
C VAL A 111 -0.08 0.06 5.54
N MET A 112 -1.21 -0.50 5.95
CA MET A 112 -2.46 0.26 6.12
C MET A 112 -2.31 1.34 7.20
N LEU A 113 -1.72 1.01 8.35
CA LEU A 113 -1.47 1.97 9.44
C LEU A 113 -0.52 3.08 9.00
N ALA A 114 0.56 2.75 8.29
CA ALA A 114 1.50 3.73 7.77
C ALA A 114 0.85 4.65 6.73
N ALA A 115 -0.03 4.13 5.88
CA ALA A 115 -0.80 4.94 4.93
C ALA A 115 -1.75 5.91 5.64
N VAL A 116 -2.45 5.46 6.68
CA VAL A 116 -3.29 6.34 7.51
C VAL A 116 -2.45 7.42 8.20
N LYS A 117 -1.25 7.07 8.69
CA LYS A 117 -0.33 8.06 9.28
C LYS A 117 0.06 9.14 8.26
N CYS A 118 0.27 8.77 7.00
CA CYS A 118 0.56 9.74 5.93
C CYS A 118 -0.60 10.70 5.66
N LYS A 119 -1.85 10.30 5.92
CA LYS A 119 -2.99 11.25 5.86
C LYS A 119 -2.89 12.33 6.93
N GLN A 120 -2.43 11.97 8.11
CA GLN A 120 -2.45 12.79 9.32
C GLN A 120 -1.25 13.74 9.45
N THR A 121 -0.30 13.70 8.53
CA THR A 121 0.96 14.44 8.65
C THR A 121 1.44 14.97 7.30
N VAL A 122 2.38 15.91 7.37
CA VAL A 122 3.12 16.43 6.20
C VAL A 122 4.62 16.15 6.30
N ASP A 123 5.05 15.37 7.30
CA ASP A 123 6.44 14.98 7.49
C ASP A 123 6.80 13.82 6.54
N PRO A 124 7.72 14.02 5.56
CA PRO A 124 8.13 13.01 4.61
C PRO A 124 8.71 11.72 5.24
N ALA A 125 9.20 11.78 6.48
CA ALA A 125 9.68 10.59 7.19
C ALA A 125 8.58 9.52 7.33
N ASN A 126 7.29 9.92 7.40
CA ASN A 126 6.18 8.98 7.42
C ASN A 126 5.95 8.32 6.06
N ALA A 127 6.27 8.98 4.95
CA ALA A 127 6.26 8.35 3.63
C ALA A 127 7.41 7.34 3.49
N ASP A 128 8.57 7.60 4.09
CA ASP A 128 9.69 6.65 4.14
C ASP A 128 9.33 5.41 4.95
N ALA A 129 8.65 5.57 6.08
CA ALA A 129 8.14 4.46 6.88
C ALA A 129 7.10 3.63 6.12
N LEU A 130 6.19 4.28 5.38
CA LEU A 130 5.23 3.60 4.51
C LEU A 130 5.94 2.83 3.39
N GLU A 131 6.96 3.41 2.77
CA GLU A 131 7.75 2.74 1.74
C GLU A 131 8.44 1.48 2.27
N SER A 132 9.05 1.57 3.45
CA SER A 132 9.69 0.41 4.09
C SER A 132 8.68 -0.71 4.39
N ALA A 133 7.52 -0.38 4.93
CA ALA A 133 6.45 -1.34 5.18
C ALA A 133 5.92 -1.97 3.88
N ALA A 134 5.75 -1.17 2.82
CA ALA A 134 5.29 -1.65 1.52
C ALA A 134 6.32 -2.54 0.83
N LYS A 135 7.61 -2.26 0.94
CA LYS A 135 8.68 -3.13 0.43
C LYS A 135 8.70 -4.48 1.14
N GLU A 136 8.51 -4.50 2.45
CA GLU A 136 8.45 -5.74 3.22
C GLU A 136 7.23 -6.59 2.81
N MET A 137 6.06 -6.00 2.76
CA MET A 137 4.85 -6.66 2.28
C MET A 137 5.01 -7.12 0.82
N GLY A 138 5.59 -6.28 -0.03
CA GLY A 138 5.76 -6.51 -1.46
C GLY A 138 6.57 -7.75 -1.81
N LYS A 139 7.45 -8.21 -0.92
CA LYS A 139 8.24 -9.45 -1.10
C LYS A 139 7.36 -10.68 -1.33
N MET A 140 6.13 -10.69 -0.83
CA MET A 140 5.18 -11.78 -1.02
C MET A 140 4.59 -11.82 -2.44
N TYR A 141 4.68 -10.73 -3.19
CA TYR A 141 4.02 -10.54 -4.49
C TYR A 141 5.00 -10.46 -5.66
N MET A 142 6.28 -10.40 -5.38
CA MET A 142 7.32 -10.36 -6.40
C MET A 142 7.76 -11.77 -6.78
N PRO A 143 8.10 -12.03 -8.07
CA PRO A 143 8.67 -13.30 -8.47
C PRO A 143 10.01 -13.53 -7.76
N ALA A 144 10.30 -14.81 -7.51
CA ALA A 144 11.56 -15.21 -6.90
C ALA A 144 12.75 -15.01 -7.87
#